data_b5277bcbaa9facb6dbb0e02f79735cc0
#
_entry.id   b5277bcbaa9facb6dbb0e02f79735cc0
#
_cell.length_a   1.000
_cell.length_b   1.000
_cell.length_c   1.000
_cell.angle_alpha   90.00
_cell.angle_beta   90.00
_cell.angle_gamma   90.00
#
_symmetry.space_group_name_H-M   'P 1'
#
loop_
_entity.id
_entity.type
_entity.pdbx_description
1 polymer ?
#
loop_
_entity_poly.entity_id
_entity_poly.type
_entity_poly.pdbx_seq_one_letter_code
_entity_poly.pdbx_strand_id
1 'polypeptide(L)'
;DYNKINELSKTSEFVVLGEVDAELKKQRFWWMTIVVIIGTITLAALGLMPIVKSAMLGVVILLALRILTPQESYQSINWQVIILISALIPVGIVIQKTGTADWIAGFISSATRSVPIEWQPRVLLALIYFITIFLTEISSNAATAIIMTPISLAVAQQMGFDPRAFVFAVAFAASASFITPVGYQTNLMV
;
A
#
# COMPACT_ATOMS: atom_id res chain seq x y z
N ASP A 1 13.20 -42.76 -11.27
CA ASP A 1 14.30 -43.22 -10.43
C ASP A 1 14.75 -42.08 -9.54
N TYR A 2 14.16 -42.01 -8.35
CA TYR A 2 14.38 -40.93 -7.35
C TYR A 2 15.85 -40.72 -6.98
N ASN A 3 16.66 -41.77 -7.03
CA ASN A 3 18.09 -41.68 -6.69
C ASN A 3 18.92 -40.93 -7.76
N LYS A 4 18.53 -40.98 -9.03
CA LYS A 4 19.19 -40.22 -10.10
C LYS A 4 18.86 -38.74 -10.07
N ILE A 5 17.65 -38.38 -9.64
CA ILE A 5 17.23 -36.98 -9.50
C ILE A 5 17.99 -36.29 -8.34
N ASN A 6 18.24 -37.03 -7.24
CA ASN A 6 19.00 -36.51 -6.11
C ASN A 6 20.50 -36.39 -6.39
N GLU A 7 21.07 -37.18 -7.31
CA GLU A 7 22.45 -36.99 -7.74
C GLU A 7 22.60 -35.80 -8.71
N LEU A 8 21.64 -35.58 -9.59
CA LEU A 8 21.64 -34.45 -10.52
C LEU A 8 21.43 -33.09 -9.82
N SER A 9 20.68 -33.08 -8.70
CA SER A 9 20.49 -31.86 -7.92
C SER A 9 21.74 -31.39 -7.17
N LYS A 10 22.77 -32.24 -7.03
CA LYS A 10 24.06 -31.92 -6.41
C LYS A 10 25.07 -31.30 -7.38
N THR A 11 24.78 -31.37 -8.68
CA THR A 11 25.61 -30.74 -9.72
C THR A 11 25.06 -29.33 -9.96
N SER A 12 25.86 -28.32 -9.73
CA SER A 12 25.47 -26.89 -9.78
C SER A 12 24.99 -26.36 -11.16
N GLU A 13 24.86 -27.25 -12.15
CA GLU A 13 24.42 -26.93 -13.52
C GLU A 13 22.96 -27.25 -13.82
N PHE A 14 22.23 -27.89 -12.89
CA PHE A 14 20.83 -28.24 -13.09
C PHE A 14 19.93 -27.63 -12.03
N VAL A 15 19.07 -26.71 -12.43
CA VAL A 15 17.93 -26.26 -11.62
C VAL A 15 16.81 -27.29 -11.77
N VAL A 16 16.58 -28.09 -10.74
CA VAL A 16 15.40 -28.97 -10.69
C VAL A 16 14.19 -28.05 -10.55
N LEU A 17 13.48 -27.83 -11.64
CA LEU A 17 12.16 -27.21 -11.63
C LEU A 17 11.24 -28.17 -10.88
N GLY A 18 10.87 -27.81 -9.65
CA GLY A 18 10.00 -28.63 -8.80
C GLY A 18 8.70 -29.02 -9.51
N GLU A 19 8.10 -30.11 -9.08
CA GLU A 19 6.93 -30.74 -9.67
C GLU A 19 5.83 -29.75 -10.04
N VAL A 20 5.61 -29.56 -11.34
CA VAL A 20 4.57 -28.71 -11.93
C VAL A 20 3.17 -29.29 -11.71
N ASP A 21 3.06 -30.53 -11.26
CA ASP A 21 1.79 -31.26 -11.12
C ASP A 21 0.86 -30.71 -10.01
N ALA A 22 1.38 -30.03 -9.01
CA ALA A 22 0.56 -29.47 -7.93
C ALA A 22 -0.22 -28.20 -8.37
N GLU A 23 0.30 -27.45 -9.34
CA GLU A 23 -0.33 -26.20 -9.79
C GLU A 23 -1.48 -26.43 -10.79
N LEU A 24 -1.43 -27.50 -11.60
CA LEU A 24 -2.44 -27.76 -12.64
C LEU A 24 -3.83 -28.12 -12.07
N LYS A 25 -3.87 -28.67 -10.86
CA LYS A 25 -5.14 -29.02 -10.20
C LYS A 25 -5.89 -27.77 -9.66
N LYS A 26 -5.18 -26.68 -9.45
CA LYS A 26 -5.71 -25.41 -8.93
C LYS A 26 -6.38 -24.55 -10.03
N GLN A 27 -6.05 -24.78 -11.29
CA GLN A 27 -6.57 -24.00 -12.43
C GLN A 27 -8.06 -24.24 -12.72
N ARG A 28 -8.66 -25.32 -12.22
CA ARG A 28 -10.05 -25.68 -12.56
C ARG A 28 -11.11 -24.71 -12.00
N PHE A 29 -10.80 -23.99 -10.93
CA PHE A 29 -11.78 -23.11 -10.24
C PHE A 29 -11.36 -21.63 -10.22
N TRP A 30 -10.41 -21.22 -11.05
CA TRP A 30 -9.92 -19.85 -11.11
C TRP A 30 -11.03 -18.80 -11.35
N TRP A 31 -12.02 -19.16 -12.18
CA TRP A 31 -13.17 -18.29 -12.47
C TRP A 31 -14.05 -18.01 -11.23
N MET A 32 -14.17 -18.98 -10.31
CA MET A 32 -14.90 -18.78 -9.05
C MET A 32 -14.21 -17.72 -8.16
N THR A 33 -12.90 -17.72 -8.14
CA THR A 33 -12.13 -16.68 -7.44
C THR A 33 -12.45 -15.29 -8.00
N ILE A 34 -12.50 -15.17 -9.34
CA ILE A 34 -12.87 -13.90 -9.99
C ILE A 34 -14.30 -13.49 -9.64
N VAL A 35 -15.25 -14.42 -9.66
CA VAL A 35 -16.65 -14.14 -9.28
C VAL A 35 -16.73 -13.65 -7.82
N VAL A 36 -16.02 -14.30 -6.90
CA VAL A 36 -15.99 -13.88 -5.50
C VAL A 36 -15.37 -12.47 -5.36
N ILE A 37 -14.26 -12.19 -6.05
CA ILE A 37 -13.62 -10.87 -6.02
C ILE A 37 -14.56 -9.79 -6.57
N ILE A 38 -15.17 -10.02 -7.72
CA ILE A 38 -16.14 -9.08 -8.31
C ILE A 38 -17.32 -8.89 -7.36
N GLY A 39 -17.85 -9.97 -6.78
CA GLY A 39 -18.95 -9.92 -5.81
C GLY A 39 -18.61 -9.08 -4.57
N THR A 40 -17.41 -9.25 -4.00
CA THR A 40 -16.96 -8.46 -2.84
C THR A 40 -16.82 -6.98 -3.16
N ILE A 41 -16.26 -6.66 -4.33
CA ILE A 41 -16.11 -5.27 -4.80
C ILE A 41 -17.49 -4.65 -5.05
N THR A 42 -18.40 -5.39 -5.68
CA THR A 42 -19.76 -4.92 -5.98
C THR A 42 -20.55 -4.65 -4.70
N LEU A 43 -20.48 -5.53 -3.69
CA LEU A 43 -21.13 -5.34 -2.39
C LEU A 43 -20.61 -4.07 -1.69
N ALA A 44 -19.32 -3.81 -1.78
CA ALA A 44 -18.72 -2.59 -1.22
C ALA A 44 -19.10 -1.34 -2.02
N ALA A 45 -19.12 -1.40 -3.34
CA ALA A 45 -19.46 -0.29 -4.22
C ALA A 45 -20.91 0.14 -4.12
N LEU A 46 -21.83 -0.81 -3.92
CA LEU A 46 -23.25 -0.55 -3.65
C LEU A 46 -23.52 0.00 -2.24
N GLY A 47 -22.49 0.10 -1.40
CA GLY A 47 -22.62 0.61 -0.03
C GLY A 47 -23.34 -0.35 0.92
N LEU A 48 -23.61 -1.60 0.50
CA LEU A 48 -24.30 -2.59 1.32
C LEU A 48 -23.45 -3.05 2.51
N MET A 49 -22.13 -3.10 2.32
CA MET A 49 -21.18 -3.46 3.36
C MET A 49 -19.86 -2.66 3.22
N PRO A 50 -19.18 -2.33 4.35
CA PRO A 50 -17.81 -1.80 4.29
C PRO A 50 -16.88 -2.78 3.56
N ILE A 51 -15.95 -2.26 2.78
CA ILE A 51 -15.02 -3.07 1.95
C ILE A 51 -14.28 -4.13 2.76
N VAL A 52 -13.91 -3.85 4.00
CA VAL A 52 -13.23 -4.80 4.90
C VAL A 52 -14.12 -6.00 5.19
N LYS A 53 -15.39 -5.78 5.51
CA LYS A 53 -16.36 -6.87 5.79
C LYS A 53 -16.64 -7.69 4.53
N SER A 54 -16.79 -7.03 3.37
CA SER A 54 -16.99 -7.71 2.09
C SER A 54 -15.78 -8.58 1.72
N ALA A 55 -14.57 -8.06 1.90
CA ALA A 55 -13.34 -8.80 1.65
C ALA A 55 -13.19 -10.02 2.58
N MET A 56 -13.47 -9.86 3.88
CA MET A 56 -13.47 -10.98 4.83
C MET A 56 -14.49 -12.05 4.44
N LEU A 57 -15.70 -11.63 4.04
CA LEU A 57 -16.71 -12.56 3.54
C LEU A 57 -16.20 -13.33 2.32
N GLY A 58 -15.55 -12.65 1.38
CA GLY A 58 -14.95 -13.29 0.20
C GLY A 58 -13.91 -14.34 0.55
N VAL A 59 -13.01 -14.04 1.49
CA VAL A 59 -12.02 -15.02 2.00
C VAL A 59 -12.71 -16.22 2.64
N VAL A 60 -13.74 -16.01 3.47
CA VAL A 60 -14.51 -17.09 4.10
C VAL A 60 -15.18 -17.98 3.05
N ILE A 61 -15.76 -17.38 2.00
CA ILE A 61 -16.36 -18.13 0.88
C ILE A 61 -15.29 -18.99 0.16
N LEU A 62 -14.13 -18.43 -0.15
CA LEU A 62 -13.04 -19.16 -0.81
C LEU A 62 -12.52 -20.33 0.03
N LEU A 63 -12.44 -20.14 1.36
CA LEU A 63 -12.06 -21.20 2.31
C LEU A 63 -13.15 -22.28 2.39
N ALA A 64 -14.43 -21.90 2.47
CA ALA A 64 -15.57 -22.83 2.53
C ALA A 64 -15.68 -23.68 1.26
N LEU A 65 -15.41 -23.07 0.09
CA LEU A 65 -15.38 -23.76 -1.19
C LEU A 65 -14.09 -24.58 -1.40
N ARG A 66 -13.16 -24.57 -0.44
CA ARG A 66 -11.85 -25.24 -0.51
C ARG A 66 -11.01 -24.86 -1.74
N ILE A 67 -11.25 -23.68 -2.30
CA ILE A 67 -10.43 -23.09 -3.36
C ILE A 67 -9.11 -22.58 -2.76
N LEU A 68 -9.18 -22.07 -1.53
CA LEU A 68 -8.05 -21.60 -0.76
C LEU A 68 -7.95 -22.41 0.53
N THR A 69 -6.74 -22.80 0.91
CA THR A 69 -6.52 -23.45 2.20
C THR A 69 -6.16 -22.40 3.27
N PRO A 70 -6.45 -22.64 4.56
CA PRO A 70 -6.05 -21.72 5.64
C PRO A 70 -4.55 -21.43 5.64
N GLN A 71 -3.74 -22.43 5.32
CA GLN A 71 -2.29 -22.30 5.28
C GLN A 71 -1.82 -21.39 4.15
N GLU A 72 -2.39 -21.53 2.96
CA GLU A 72 -2.11 -20.65 1.82
C GLU A 72 -2.57 -19.23 2.09
N SER A 73 -3.75 -19.06 2.71
CA SER A 73 -4.23 -17.74 3.12
C SER A 73 -3.26 -17.05 4.06
N TYR A 74 -2.75 -17.78 5.06
CA TYR A 74 -1.80 -17.25 6.04
C TYR A 74 -0.45 -16.90 5.41
N GLN A 75 0.06 -17.75 4.51
CA GLN A 75 1.30 -17.53 3.79
C GLN A 75 1.23 -16.37 2.78
N SER A 76 0.04 -16.10 2.25
CA SER A 76 -0.20 -14.97 1.32
C SER A 76 -0.21 -13.61 2.03
N ILE A 77 -0.27 -13.59 3.37
CA ILE A 77 -0.24 -12.34 4.13
C ILE A 77 1.19 -11.80 4.14
N ASN A 78 1.38 -10.58 3.67
CA ASN A 78 2.65 -9.88 3.79
C ASN A 78 2.81 -9.32 5.21
N TRP A 79 3.25 -10.18 6.15
CA TRP A 79 3.44 -9.83 7.54
C TRP A 79 4.42 -8.69 7.75
N GLN A 80 5.43 -8.56 6.89
CA GLN A 80 6.39 -7.47 6.95
C GLN A 80 5.70 -6.10 6.80
N VAL A 81 4.77 -5.98 5.85
CA VAL A 81 4.00 -4.74 5.64
C VAL A 81 3.09 -4.46 6.84
N ILE A 82 2.40 -5.49 7.37
CA ILE A 82 1.51 -5.33 8.52
C ILE A 82 2.27 -4.85 9.75
N ILE A 83 3.40 -5.49 10.05
CA ILE A 83 4.26 -5.12 11.19
C ILE A 83 4.81 -3.71 10.99
N LEU A 84 5.28 -3.36 9.78
CA LEU A 84 5.79 -2.04 9.46
C LEU A 84 4.72 -0.96 9.70
N ILE A 85 3.52 -1.13 9.16
CA ILE A 85 2.42 -0.17 9.35
C ILE A 85 2.08 -0.05 10.84
N SER A 86 1.95 -1.17 11.55
CA SER A 86 1.64 -1.18 12.98
C SER A 86 2.70 -0.45 13.83
N ALA A 87 3.98 -0.61 13.48
CA ALA A 87 5.08 0.07 14.14
C ALA A 87 5.15 1.58 13.84
N LEU A 88 4.68 2.01 12.66
CA LEU A 88 4.71 3.40 12.22
C LEU A 88 3.50 4.23 12.70
N ILE A 89 2.36 3.59 13.02
CA ILE A 89 1.19 4.30 13.57
C ILE A 89 1.53 5.12 14.82
N PRO A 90 2.25 4.58 15.84
CA PRO A 90 2.67 5.37 16.99
C PRO A 90 3.54 6.58 16.64
N VAL A 91 4.39 6.47 15.62
CA VAL A 91 5.21 7.60 15.14
C VAL A 91 4.33 8.74 14.64
N GLY A 92 3.31 8.43 13.83
CA GLY A 92 2.33 9.43 13.39
C GLY A 92 1.59 10.12 14.56
N ILE A 93 1.22 9.35 15.58
CA ILE A 93 0.59 9.88 16.80
C ILE A 93 1.54 10.79 17.57
N VAL A 94 2.81 10.43 17.68
CA VAL A 94 3.83 11.26 18.35
C VAL A 94 4.02 12.57 17.60
N ILE A 95 4.13 12.55 16.27
CA ILE A 95 4.26 13.75 15.44
C ILE A 95 3.10 14.72 15.68
N GLN A 96 1.87 14.22 15.83
CA GLN A 96 0.71 15.04 16.16
C GLN A 96 0.77 15.56 17.60
N LYS A 97 1.03 14.69 18.58
CA LYS A 97 1.02 15.06 20.01
C LYS A 97 2.14 16.02 20.41
N THR A 98 3.27 15.95 19.76
CA THR A 98 4.41 16.87 20.01
C THR A 98 4.25 18.24 19.37
N GLY A 99 3.21 18.46 18.56
CA GLY A 99 3.03 19.69 17.78
C GLY A 99 4.00 19.82 16.61
N THR A 100 4.79 18.78 16.31
CA THR A 100 5.72 18.78 15.17
C THR A 100 4.98 18.94 13.85
N ALA A 101 3.81 18.27 13.71
CA ALA A 101 2.97 18.41 12.52
C ALA A 101 2.50 19.87 12.34
N ASP A 102 2.06 20.52 13.41
CA ASP A 102 1.60 21.90 13.38
C ASP A 102 2.74 22.88 13.06
N TRP A 103 3.93 22.64 13.59
CA TRP A 103 5.11 23.44 13.30
C TRP A 103 5.50 23.36 11.82
N ILE A 104 5.58 22.17 11.26
CA ILE A 104 5.88 21.93 9.84
C ILE A 104 4.76 22.54 8.97
N ALA A 105 3.51 22.33 9.35
CA ALA A 105 2.36 22.88 8.64
C ALA A 105 2.38 24.41 8.62
N GLY A 106 2.76 25.06 9.73
CA GLY A 106 2.97 26.50 9.82
C GLY A 106 4.06 27.00 8.87
N PHE A 107 5.15 26.26 8.74
CA PHE A 107 6.22 26.58 7.80
C PHE A 107 5.74 26.47 6.34
N ILE A 108 5.07 25.38 5.98
CA ILE A 108 4.51 25.16 4.65
C ILE A 108 3.46 26.22 4.30
N SER A 109 2.56 26.54 5.21
CA SER A 109 1.51 27.56 5.00
C SER A 109 2.10 28.94 4.85
N SER A 110 3.20 29.26 5.55
CA SER A 110 3.86 30.55 5.40
C SER A 110 4.42 30.79 3.99
N ALA A 111 4.84 29.73 3.30
CA ALA A 111 5.34 29.80 1.93
C ALA A 111 4.25 30.24 0.93
N THR A 112 2.98 30.09 1.28
CA THR A 112 1.85 30.43 0.40
C THR A 112 1.17 31.76 0.74
N ARG A 113 1.67 32.53 1.71
CA ARG A 113 1.08 33.81 2.13
C ARG A 113 1.02 34.85 1.01
N SER A 114 1.94 34.81 0.08
CA SER A 114 2.00 35.73 -1.08
C SER A 114 1.10 35.28 -2.25
N VAL A 115 0.46 34.12 -2.13
CA VAL A 115 -0.41 33.56 -3.17
C VAL A 115 -1.84 34.06 -2.97
N PRO A 116 -2.57 34.48 -4.04
CA PRO A 116 -3.99 34.81 -3.93
C PRO A 116 -4.81 33.68 -3.30
N ILE A 117 -5.77 34.03 -2.47
CA ILE A 117 -6.52 33.09 -1.62
C ILE A 117 -7.20 31.97 -2.44
N GLU A 118 -7.62 32.28 -3.67
CA GLU A 118 -8.24 31.33 -4.59
C GLU A 118 -7.30 30.20 -5.05
N TRP A 119 -5.99 30.47 -5.08
CA TRP A 119 -4.97 29.54 -5.54
C TRP A 119 -4.25 28.82 -4.38
N GLN A 120 -4.37 29.34 -3.15
CA GLN A 120 -3.68 28.77 -1.98
C GLN A 120 -3.92 27.26 -1.80
N PRO A 121 -5.17 26.72 -1.90
CA PRO A 121 -5.39 25.28 -1.75
C PRO A 121 -4.62 24.45 -2.77
N ARG A 122 -4.61 24.91 -4.03
CA ARG A 122 -3.94 24.21 -5.12
C ARG A 122 -2.42 24.22 -4.97
N VAL A 123 -1.88 25.37 -4.59
CA VAL A 123 -0.44 25.54 -4.39
C VAL A 123 0.04 24.72 -3.18
N LEU A 124 -0.70 24.74 -2.07
CA LEU A 124 -0.39 23.91 -0.90
C LEU A 124 -0.46 22.43 -1.20
N LEU A 125 -1.50 22.02 -1.92
CA LEU A 125 -1.67 20.63 -2.32
C LEU A 125 -0.53 20.18 -3.25
N ALA A 126 -0.15 21.00 -4.21
CA ALA A 126 1.00 20.75 -5.08
C ALA A 126 2.30 20.68 -4.28
N LEU A 127 2.52 21.59 -3.32
CA LEU A 127 3.72 21.60 -2.49
C LEU A 127 3.83 20.33 -1.65
N ILE A 128 2.74 19.93 -0.97
CA ILE A 128 2.68 18.66 -0.21
C ILE A 128 2.93 17.47 -1.12
N TYR A 129 2.34 17.47 -2.32
CA TYR A 129 2.53 16.41 -3.32
C TYR A 129 4.01 16.29 -3.71
N PHE A 130 4.67 17.40 -4.05
CA PHE A 130 6.09 17.41 -4.42
C PHE A 130 7.02 17.00 -3.27
N ILE A 131 6.76 17.49 -2.05
CA ILE A 131 7.54 17.10 -0.87
C ILE A 131 7.40 15.59 -0.64
N THR A 132 6.18 15.07 -0.79
CA THR A 132 5.90 13.64 -0.59
C THR A 132 6.59 12.79 -1.65
N ILE A 133 6.57 13.18 -2.94
CA ILE A 133 7.33 12.49 -4.00
C ILE A 133 8.81 12.47 -3.67
N PHE A 134 9.37 13.62 -3.27
CA PHE A 134 10.80 13.70 -2.95
C PHE A 134 11.18 12.78 -1.77
N LEU A 135 10.34 12.74 -0.74
CA LEU A 135 10.56 11.88 0.42
C LEU A 135 10.44 10.39 0.08
N THR A 136 9.49 10.01 -0.78
CA THR A 136 9.28 8.61 -1.14
C THR A 136 10.40 8.05 -2.02
N GLU A 137 11.15 8.90 -2.71
CA GLU A 137 12.34 8.49 -3.47
C GLU A 137 13.52 8.07 -2.58
N ILE A 138 13.54 8.55 -1.32
CA ILE A 138 14.59 8.28 -0.35
C ILE A 138 14.15 7.24 0.70
N SER A 139 12.84 7.20 0.98
CA SER A 139 12.23 6.37 2.01
C SER A 139 11.23 5.38 1.41
N SER A 140 10.77 4.40 2.20
CA SER A 140 9.68 3.52 1.73
C SER A 140 8.36 4.26 1.57
N ASN A 141 7.56 3.88 0.57
CA ASN A 141 6.25 4.48 0.28
C ASN A 141 5.35 4.49 1.53
N ALA A 142 5.33 3.37 2.29
CA ALA A 142 4.54 3.25 3.52
C ALA A 142 5.02 4.21 4.61
N ALA A 143 6.33 4.32 4.85
CA ALA A 143 6.88 5.24 5.85
C ALA A 143 6.59 6.69 5.47
N THR A 144 6.79 7.07 4.22
CA THR A 144 6.50 8.42 3.71
C THR A 144 5.01 8.76 3.88
N ALA A 145 4.10 7.85 3.50
CA ALA A 145 2.67 8.08 3.65
C ALA A 145 2.28 8.31 5.12
N ILE A 146 2.82 7.52 6.06
CA ILE A 146 2.50 7.62 7.49
C ILE A 146 3.04 8.91 8.09
N ILE A 147 4.23 9.36 7.70
CA ILE A 147 4.82 10.61 8.21
C ILE A 147 4.10 11.82 7.61
N MET A 148 3.84 11.82 6.30
CA MET A 148 3.26 12.96 5.61
C MET A 148 1.75 13.14 5.86
N THR A 149 1.02 12.06 6.19
CA THR A 149 -0.42 12.15 6.46
C THR A 149 -0.75 13.11 7.62
N PRO A 150 -0.17 12.99 8.84
CA PRO A 150 -0.48 13.93 9.92
C PRO A 150 -0.07 15.37 9.58
N ILE A 151 1.03 15.56 8.85
CA ILE A 151 1.48 16.90 8.41
C ILE A 151 0.47 17.51 7.43
N SER A 152 0.03 16.73 6.45
CA SER A 152 -0.95 17.18 5.44
C SER A 152 -2.31 17.52 6.07
N LEU A 153 -2.73 16.73 7.07
CA LEU A 153 -3.94 17.00 7.84
C LEU A 153 -3.82 18.30 8.65
N ALA A 154 -2.67 18.54 9.30
CA ALA A 154 -2.43 19.76 10.05
C ALA A 154 -2.45 21.00 9.14
N VAL A 155 -1.84 20.91 7.94
CA VAL A 155 -1.90 22.00 6.93
C VAL A 155 -3.35 22.28 6.52
N ALA A 156 -4.11 21.24 6.19
CA ALA A 156 -5.50 21.39 5.77
C ALA A 156 -6.36 22.04 6.88
N GLN A 157 -6.18 21.61 8.13
CA GLN A 157 -6.91 22.14 9.30
C GLN A 157 -6.54 23.60 9.59
N GLN A 158 -5.25 23.96 9.57
CA GLN A 158 -4.81 25.33 9.81
C GLN A 158 -5.34 26.31 8.76
N MET A 159 -5.50 25.86 7.53
CA MET A 159 -5.95 26.71 6.43
C MET A 159 -7.48 26.61 6.19
N GLY A 160 -8.19 25.75 6.92
CA GLY A 160 -9.63 25.56 6.79
C GLY A 160 -10.05 24.84 5.49
N PHE A 161 -9.17 24.05 4.88
CA PHE A 161 -9.45 23.29 3.65
C PHE A 161 -9.94 21.88 3.94
N ASP A 162 -10.58 21.23 2.94
CA ASP A 162 -11.01 19.83 3.05
C ASP A 162 -9.77 18.91 3.19
N PRO A 163 -9.60 18.22 4.33
CA PRO A 163 -8.47 17.36 4.58
C PRO A 163 -8.42 16.13 3.65
N ARG A 164 -9.53 15.73 3.05
CA ARG A 164 -9.59 14.56 2.16
C ARG A 164 -8.68 14.73 0.94
N ALA A 165 -8.69 15.92 0.32
CA ALA A 165 -7.86 16.20 -0.84
C ALA A 165 -6.36 16.04 -0.52
N PHE A 166 -5.94 16.48 0.67
CA PHE A 166 -4.56 16.42 1.13
C PHE A 166 -4.13 14.99 1.44
N VAL A 167 -4.98 14.18 2.06
CA VAL A 167 -4.71 12.76 2.31
C VAL A 167 -4.58 11.99 1.00
N PHE A 168 -5.47 12.23 0.03
CA PHE A 168 -5.35 11.62 -1.30
C PHE A 168 -4.08 12.04 -2.01
N ALA A 169 -3.70 13.32 -1.94
CA ALA A 169 -2.45 13.81 -2.51
C ALA A 169 -1.24 13.07 -1.95
N VAL A 170 -1.18 12.88 -0.62
CA VAL A 170 -0.11 12.10 0.03
C VAL A 170 -0.13 10.64 -0.43
N ALA A 171 -1.30 10.00 -0.48
CA ALA A 171 -1.42 8.60 -0.89
C ALA A 171 -0.92 8.37 -2.33
N PHE A 172 -1.33 9.23 -3.27
CA PHE A 172 -0.87 9.15 -4.65
C PHE A 172 0.62 9.50 -4.78
N ALA A 173 1.08 10.55 -4.11
CA ALA A 173 2.47 10.99 -4.17
C ALA A 173 3.42 9.95 -3.57
N ALA A 174 3.06 9.35 -2.43
CA ALA A 174 3.85 8.28 -1.82
C ALA A 174 3.96 7.04 -2.69
N SER A 175 2.99 6.80 -3.58
CA SER A 175 3.03 5.70 -4.54
C SER A 175 3.73 6.05 -5.86
N ALA A 176 4.04 7.34 -6.08
CA ALA A 176 4.64 7.85 -7.32
C ALA A 176 6.19 7.84 -7.26
N SER A 177 6.77 6.72 -6.93
CA SER A 177 8.22 6.50 -6.81
C SER A 177 8.79 6.04 -8.15
N PHE A 178 8.95 7.00 -9.10
CA PHE A 178 9.40 6.70 -10.47
C PHE A 178 10.73 7.34 -10.85
N ILE A 179 11.25 8.25 -10.03
CA ILE A 179 12.41 9.08 -10.39
C ILE A 179 13.72 8.31 -10.14
N THR A 180 13.78 7.51 -9.07
CA THR A 180 14.98 6.76 -8.72
C THR A 180 14.75 5.24 -8.80
N PRO A 181 15.78 4.47 -9.18
CA PRO A 181 15.69 3.01 -9.15
C PRO A 181 15.59 2.46 -7.71
N VAL A 182 15.91 3.26 -6.70
CA VAL A 182 15.91 2.85 -5.29
C VAL A 182 14.52 2.95 -4.67
N GLY A 183 13.67 3.84 -5.16
CA GLY A 183 12.36 4.14 -4.57
C GLY A 183 11.36 2.98 -4.65
N TYR A 184 11.48 2.11 -5.66
CA TYR A 184 10.63 0.92 -5.79
C TYR A 184 11.39 -0.23 -6.45
N GLN A 185 11.28 -1.43 -5.89
CA GLN A 185 12.04 -2.62 -6.35
C GLN A 185 11.81 -2.96 -7.83
N THR A 186 10.62 -2.68 -8.37
CA THR A 186 10.32 -2.93 -9.79
C THR A 186 11.11 -2.02 -10.73
N ASN A 187 11.55 -0.84 -10.29
CA ASN A 187 12.36 0.06 -11.10
C ASN A 187 13.80 -0.46 -11.32
N LEU A 188 14.24 -1.40 -10.48
CA LEU A 188 15.53 -2.09 -10.62
C LEU A 188 15.47 -3.25 -11.62
N MET A 189 14.29 -3.69 -12.02
CA MET A 189 14.09 -4.85 -12.89
C MET A 189 13.91 -4.47 -14.38
N VAL A 190 13.90 -3.19 -14.69
CA VAL A 190 13.83 -2.62 -16.03
C VAL A 190 15.17 -2.01 -16.40
#